data_103e2d6fd8c6190bab8b428818dc9a24
#
_entry.id   103e2d6fd8c6190bab8b428818dc9a24
#
_cell.length_a   1.000
_cell.length_b   1.000
_cell.length_c   1.000
_cell.angle_alpha   90.00
_cell.angle_beta   90.00
_cell.angle_gamma   90.00
#
_symmetry.space_group_name_H-M   'P 1'
#
loop_
_entity.id
_entity.type
_entity.pdbx_description
1 polymer ?
#
loop_
_entity_poly.entity_id
_entity_poly.type
_entity_poly.pdbx_seq_one_letter_code
_entity_poly.pdbx_strand_id
1 'polypeptide(L)'
;LDQAGDLTNPLLERCKFLAIFCSNLDEFFMVRVGSLLNESKVDPSARENKTDLTAQEQVEGILSETKKLYKECSAAFSRLKAELNKNGMRILRPSELTARQRAKCEIHFLEAILPLLSPMVLDAKHPMIRFENKHLYMMFELEREGREMLGVMAVPPSAERIFRIEGGKKINLVLSEDLVSEFGHYAF
;
A
#
# COMPACT_ATOMS: atom_id res chain seq x y z
N LEU A 1 5.86 5.97 15.95
CA LEU A 1 5.98 7.16 15.09
C LEU A 1 7.00 8.15 15.62
N ASP A 2 7.13 8.35 16.94
CA ASP A 2 8.06 9.28 17.57
C ASP A 2 9.49 9.06 17.11
N GLN A 3 9.98 7.81 17.11
CA GLN A 3 11.32 7.48 16.64
C GLN A 3 11.55 7.80 15.15
N ALA A 4 10.51 7.71 14.32
CA ALA A 4 10.57 8.13 12.93
C ALA A 4 10.64 9.67 12.79
N GLY A 5 10.13 10.40 13.77
CA GLY A 5 10.19 11.86 13.85
C GLY A 5 11.48 12.41 14.47
N ASP A 6 12.19 11.59 15.25
CA ASP A 6 13.37 12.02 16.01
C ASP A 6 14.58 12.23 15.07
N LEU A 7 15.03 13.47 14.95
CA LEU A 7 16.14 13.87 14.10
C LEU A 7 17.52 13.38 14.58
N THR A 8 17.61 12.88 15.81
CA THR A 8 18.85 12.28 16.32
C THR A 8 19.09 10.88 15.73
N ASN A 9 18.05 10.23 15.24
CA ASN A 9 18.16 8.95 14.53
C ASN A 9 18.63 9.15 13.09
N PRO A 10 19.50 8.27 12.56
CA PRO A 10 19.90 8.28 11.15
C PRO A 10 18.68 8.16 10.22
N LEU A 11 18.72 8.84 9.07
CA LEU A 11 17.58 8.94 8.14
C LEU A 11 16.98 7.58 7.76
N LEU A 12 17.81 6.58 7.44
CA LEU A 12 17.32 5.25 7.05
C LEU A 12 16.74 4.46 8.24
N GLU A 13 17.25 4.69 9.46
CA GLU A 13 16.63 4.09 10.67
C GLU A 13 15.25 4.73 10.94
N ARG A 14 15.09 6.01 10.69
CA ARG A 14 13.78 6.68 10.78
C ARG A 14 12.79 6.10 9.76
N CYS A 15 13.23 5.80 8.54
CA CYS A 15 12.41 5.08 7.56
C CYS A 15 12.01 3.68 8.06
N LYS A 16 12.94 2.97 8.69
CA LYS A 16 12.71 1.65 9.27
C LYS A 16 11.71 1.69 10.43
N PHE A 17 11.79 2.68 11.32
CA PHE A 17 10.79 2.87 12.38
C PHE A 17 9.39 3.12 11.83
N LEU A 18 9.27 3.84 10.71
CA LEU A 18 7.99 4.03 10.05
C LEU A 18 7.43 2.71 9.48
N ALA A 19 8.29 1.89 8.88
CA ALA A 19 7.91 0.56 8.39
C ALA A 19 7.48 -0.38 9.54
N ILE A 20 8.19 -0.36 10.67
CA ILE A 20 7.83 -1.11 11.87
C ILE A 20 6.45 -0.68 12.39
N PHE A 21 6.15 0.62 12.42
CA PHE A 21 4.83 1.11 12.80
C PHE A 21 3.72 0.52 11.91
N CYS A 22 3.90 0.54 10.59
CA CYS A 22 2.91 -0.03 9.66
C CYS A 22 2.74 -1.53 9.89
N SER A 23 3.83 -2.28 10.03
CA SER A 23 3.78 -3.73 10.27
C SER A 23 3.09 -4.09 11.58
N ASN A 24 3.38 -3.35 12.66
CA ASN A 24 2.74 -3.56 13.96
C ASN A 24 1.23 -3.24 13.91
N LEU A 25 0.86 -2.20 13.16
CA LEU A 25 -0.56 -1.84 13.00
C LEU A 25 -1.31 -2.92 12.22
N ASP A 26 -0.73 -3.47 11.14
CA ASP A 26 -1.29 -4.60 10.39
C ASP A 26 -1.53 -5.81 11.30
N GLU A 27 -0.53 -6.17 12.12
CA GLU A 27 -0.64 -7.29 13.05
C GLU A 27 -1.71 -7.03 14.12
N PHE A 28 -1.76 -5.83 14.67
CA PHE A 28 -2.78 -5.43 15.63
C PHE A 28 -4.19 -5.58 15.05
N PHE A 29 -4.42 -5.14 13.81
CA PHE A 29 -5.71 -5.30 13.15
C PHE A 29 -6.05 -6.78 12.90
N MET A 30 -5.09 -7.58 12.44
CA MET A 30 -5.33 -9.00 12.19
C MET A 30 -5.69 -9.77 13.47
N VAL A 31 -4.98 -9.50 14.55
CA VAL A 31 -5.12 -10.27 15.80
C VAL A 31 -6.17 -9.65 16.71
N ARG A 32 -5.94 -8.40 17.15
CA ARG A 32 -6.79 -7.80 18.20
C ARG A 32 -8.14 -7.33 17.65
N VAL A 33 -8.14 -6.59 16.55
CA VAL A 33 -9.39 -6.09 15.96
C VAL A 33 -10.23 -7.24 15.42
N GLY A 34 -9.58 -8.23 14.78
CA GLY A 34 -10.23 -9.44 14.33
C GLY A 34 -10.94 -10.21 15.47
N SER A 35 -10.29 -10.32 16.63
CA SER A 35 -10.89 -10.91 17.83
C SER A 35 -12.11 -10.12 18.30
N LEU A 36 -11.99 -8.80 18.45
CA LEU A 36 -13.08 -7.92 18.87
C LEU A 36 -14.29 -7.99 17.93
N LEU A 37 -14.06 -8.05 16.62
CA LEU A 37 -15.12 -8.21 15.62
C LEU A 37 -15.82 -9.56 15.73
N ASN A 38 -15.14 -10.62 16.15
CA ASN A 38 -15.75 -11.91 16.43
C ASN A 38 -16.55 -11.88 17.74
N GLU A 39 -15.98 -11.30 18.81
CA GLU A 39 -16.66 -11.12 20.09
C GLU A 39 -17.96 -10.32 19.94
N SER A 40 -17.94 -9.23 19.17
CA SER A 40 -19.15 -8.42 18.92
C SER A 40 -20.28 -9.17 18.21
N LYS A 41 -19.96 -10.25 17.48
CA LYS A 41 -20.97 -11.11 16.82
C LYS A 41 -21.51 -12.18 17.73
N VAL A 42 -20.69 -12.69 18.67
CA VAL A 42 -21.06 -13.75 19.60
C VAL A 42 -21.87 -13.21 20.76
N ASP A 43 -21.39 -12.15 21.41
CA ASP A 43 -22.10 -11.48 22.51
C ASP A 43 -21.91 -9.93 22.36
N PRO A 44 -22.83 -9.26 21.67
CA PRO A 44 -22.78 -7.81 21.46
C PRO A 44 -22.85 -6.99 22.75
N SER A 45 -23.39 -7.60 23.85
CA SER A 45 -23.57 -6.89 25.11
C SER A 45 -22.45 -7.09 26.12
N ALA A 46 -21.56 -8.06 25.88
CA ALA A 46 -20.42 -8.31 26.75
C ALA A 46 -19.52 -7.08 26.87
N ARG A 47 -19.12 -6.76 28.10
CA ARG A 47 -18.25 -5.63 28.40
C ARG A 47 -16.92 -6.11 28.94
N GLU A 48 -15.86 -5.44 28.49
CA GLU A 48 -14.50 -5.71 28.95
C GLU A 48 -14.29 -5.18 30.38
N ASN A 49 -13.72 -6.01 31.26
CA ASN A 49 -13.64 -5.74 32.71
C ASN A 49 -12.83 -4.49 33.10
N LYS A 50 -11.91 -4.01 32.26
CA LYS A 50 -11.05 -2.86 32.57
C LYS A 50 -11.60 -1.55 32.06
N THR A 51 -12.20 -1.56 30.90
CA THR A 51 -12.66 -0.34 30.20
C THR A 51 -14.16 -0.16 30.28
N ASP A 52 -14.90 -1.19 30.65
CA ASP A 52 -16.37 -1.24 30.62
C ASP A 52 -16.96 -0.95 29.21
N LEU A 53 -16.16 -1.18 28.16
CA LEU A 53 -16.58 -1.00 26.77
C LEU A 53 -17.02 -2.34 26.17
N THR A 54 -18.04 -2.31 25.32
CA THR A 54 -18.36 -3.44 24.45
C THR A 54 -17.28 -3.62 23.39
N ALA A 55 -17.21 -4.80 22.77
CA ALA A 55 -16.29 -5.06 21.66
C ALA A 55 -16.49 -4.06 20.49
N GLN A 56 -17.73 -3.70 20.20
CA GLN A 56 -18.06 -2.73 19.15
C GLN A 56 -17.55 -1.32 19.50
N GLU A 57 -17.77 -0.85 20.74
CA GLU A 57 -17.28 0.44 21.21
C GLU A 57 -15.75 0.52 21.19
N GLN A 58 -15.06 -0.59 21.53
CA GLN A 58 -13.61 -0.68 21.40
C GLN A 58 -13.15 -0.55 19.93
N VAL A 59 -13.80 -1.26 19.00
CA VAL A 59 -13.48 -1.19 17.55
C VAL A 59 -13.66 0.24 17.03
N GLU A 60 -14.74 0.92 17.39
CA GLU A 60 -14.98 2.31 16.98
C GLU A 60 -13.91 3.27 17.50
N GLY A 61 -13.52 3.12 18.76
CA GLY A 61 -12.42 3.86 19.35
C GLY A 61 -11.08 3.62 18.63
N ILE A 62 -10.75 2.36 18.34
CA ILE A 62 -9.56 1.95 17.60
C ILE A 62 -9.56 2.57 16.20
N LEU A 63 -10.66 2.50 15.46
CA LEU A 63 -10.76 3.08 14.12
C LEU A 63 -10.59 4.60 14.13
N SER A 64 -11.17 5.27 15.15
CA SER A 64 -11.01 6.72 15.33
C SER A 64 -9.55 7.10 15.56
N GLU A 65 -8.85 6.40 16.46
CA GLU A 65 -7.46 6.66 16.77
C GLU A 65 -6.53 6.31 15.59
N THR A 66 -6.79 5.20 14.93
CA THR A 66 -6.02 4.79 13.75
C THR A 66 -6.06 5.83 12.63
N LYS A 67 -7.21 6.50 12.42
CA LYS A 67 -7.30 7.58 11.42
C LYS A 67 -6.35 8.74 11.73
N LYS A 68 -6.10 9.06 13.00
CA LYS A 68 -5.14 10.09 13.41
C LYS A 68 -3.71 9.61 13.16
N LEU A 69 -3.41 8.38 13.59
CA LEU A 69 -2.10 7.77 13.41
C LEU A 69 -1.71 7.66 11.92
N TYR A 70 -2.65 7.35 11.03
CA TYR A 70 -2.39 7.34 9.58
C TYR A 70 -2.06 8.73 9.02
N LYS A 71 -2.69 9.78 9.51
CA LYS A 71 -2.35 11.16 9.12
C LYS A 71 -0.93 11.52 9.56
N GLU A 72 -0.55 11.15 10.78
CA GLU A 72 0.81 11.36 11.29
C GLU A 72 1.84 10.55 10.53
N CYS A 73 1.54 9.27 10.24
CA CYS A 73 2.37 8.39 9.43
C CYS A 73 2.60 8.97 8.02
N SER A 74 1.55 9.43 7.36
CA SER A 74 1.63 10.03 6.02
C SER A 74 2.45 11.32 6.03
N ALA A 75 2.30 12.15 7.05
CA ALA A 75 3.11 13.36 7.23
C ALA A 75 4.59 13.02 7.51
N ALA A 76 4.86 12.01 8.33
CA ALA A 76 6.21 11.51 8.59
C ALA A 76 6.86 10.97 7.31
N PHE A 77 6.15 10.14 6.53
CA PHE A 77 6.64 9.64 5.25
C PHE A 77 6.96 10.77 4.27
N SER A 78 6.11 11.78 4.17
CA SER A 78 6.33 12.93 3.28
C SER A 78 7.61 13.69 3.66
N ARG A 79 7.86 13.90 4.96
CA ARG A 79 9.10 14.52 5.46
C ARG A 79 10.34 13.67 5.13
N LEU A 80 10.28 12.36 5.41
CA LEU A 80 11.36 11.42 5.12
C LEU A 80 11.65 11.36 3.61
N LYS A 81 10.62 11.33 2.76
CA LYS A 81 10.77 11.37 1.29
C LYS A 81 11.52 12.64 0.84
N ALA A 82 11.21 13.79 1.43
CA ALA A 82 11.90 15.05 1.13
C ALA A 82 13.38 15.03 1.56
N GLU A 83 13.67 14.45 2.75
CA GLU A 83 15.03 14.31 3.25
C GLU A 83 15.85 13.30 2.42
N LEU A 84 15.25 12.17 2.01
CA LEU A 84 15.86 11.20 1.09
C LEU A 84 16.25 11.88 -0.22
N ASN A 85 15.36 12.71 -0.78
CA ASN A 85 15.65 13.44 -2.01
C ASN A 85 16.85 14.41 -1.86
N LYS A 86 16.97 15.11 -0.73
CA LYS A 86 18.14 15.96 -0.41
C LYS A 86 19.43 15.15 -0.33
N ASN A 87 19.34 13.91 0.14
CA ASN A 87 20.48 12.99 0.26
C ASN A 87 20.71 12.12 -1.00
N GLY A 88 20.11 12.50 -2.14
CA GLY A 88 20.39 11.87 -3.43
C GLY A 88 19.58 10.60 -3.74
N MET A 89 18.58 10.24 -2.92
CA MET A 89 17.66 9.14 -3.17
C MET A 89 16.25 9.67 -3.43
N ARG A 90 15.68 9.35 -4.59
CA ARG A 90 14.36 9.84 -5.01
C ARG A 90 13.41 8.67 -5.26
N ILE A 91 12.24 8.72 -4.63
CA ILE A 91 11.11 7.85 -4.97
C ILE A 91 10.23 8.64 -5.93
N LEU A 92 10.22 8.22 -7.20
CA LEU A 92 9.56 8.91 -8.31
C LEU A 92 8.21 8.26 -8.61
N ARG A 93 7.22 9.10 -8.89
CA ARG A 93 5.97 8.66 -9.52
C ARG A 93 6.13 8.61 -11.04
N PRO A 94 5.31 7.85 -11.78
CA PRO A 94 5.35 7.80 -13.25
C PRO A 94 5.31 9.18 -13.91
N SER A 95 4.53 10.12 -13.38
CA SER A 95 4.42 11.49 -13.87
C SER A 95 5.69 12.33 -13.70
N GLU A 96 6.62 11.90 -12.84
CA GLU A 96 7.90 12.59 -12.58
C GLU A 96 9.06 12.04 -13.42
N LEU A 97 8.80 10.98 -14.20
CA LEU A 97 9.81 10.31 -15.01
C LEU A 97 10.11 11.10 -16.30
N THR A 98 11.40 11.22 -16.63
CA THR A 98 11.78 11.63 -17.98
C THR A 98 11.43 10.55 -19.00
N ALA A 99 11.28 10.90 -20.28
CA ALA A 99 10.98 9.93 -21.34
C ALA A 99 11.93 8.72 -21.35
N ARG A 100 13.24 8.95 -21.12
CA ARG A 100 14.23 7.88 -21.03
C ARG A 100 14.02 6.98 -19.80
N GLN A 101 13.65 7.54 -18.66
CA GLN A 101 13.38 6.79 -17.45
C GLN A 101 12.07 5.99 -17.60
N ARG A 102 11.03 6.60 -18.19
CA ARG A 102 9.75 5.94 -18.49
C ARG A 102 9.97 4.72 -19.39
N ALA A 103 10.73 4.86 -20.47
CA ALA A 103 11.05 3.73 -21.35
C ALA A 103 11.75 2.57 -20.62
N LYS A 104 12.67 2.87 -19.69
CA LYS A 104 13.30 1.83 -18.85
C LYS A 104 12.30 1.15 -17.92
N CYS A 105 11.41 1.91 -17.31
CA CYS A 105 10.34 1.40 -16.46
C CYS A 105 9.37 0.50 -17.25
N GLU A 106 9.01 0.90 -18.47
CA GLU A 106 8.14 0.15 -19.36
C GLU A 106 8.77 -1.20 -19.75
N ILE A 107 10.05 -1.20 -20.14
CA ILE A 107 10.79 -2.44 -20.45
C ILE A 107 10.81 -3.36 -19.23
N HIS A 108 11.16 -2.83 -18.04
CA HIS A 108 11.15 -3.60 -16.80
C HIS A 108 9.75 -4.16 -16.49
N PHE A 109 8.70 -3.35 -16.68
CA PHE A 109 7.33 -3.80 -16.49
C PHE A 109 6.99 -4.97 -17.41
N LEU A 110 7.27 -4.84 -18.72
CA LEU A 110 6.96 -5.86 -19.72
C LEU A 110 7.72 -7.17 -19.50
N GLU A 111 8.98 -7.10 -19.08
CA GLU A 111 9.84 -8.26 -18.92
C GLU A 111 9.70 -8.95 -17.55
N ALA A 112 9.52 -8.17 -16.48
CA ALA A 112 9.62 -8.68 -15.10
C ALA A 112 8.29 -8.67 -14.33
N ILE A 113 7.35 -7.76 -14.64
CA ILE A 113 6.10 -7.62 -13.87
C ILE A 113 4.93 -8.22 -14.64
N LEU A 114 4.75 -7.84 -15.91
CA LEU A 114 3.61 -8.28 -16.71
C LEU A 114 3.43 -9.81 -16.75
N PRO A 115 4.49 -10.64 -16.88
CA PRO A 115 4.33 -12.10 -16.88
C PRO A 115 3.82 -12.69 -15.57
N LEU A 116 3.89 -11.92 -14.47
CA LEU A 116 3.44 -12.33 -13.14
C LEU A 116 2.02 -11.85 -12.81
N LEU A 117 1.45 -10.98 -13.67
CA LEU A 117 0.11 -10.44 -13.45
C LEU A 117 -0.96 -11.46 -13.82
N SER A 118 -2.03 -11.45 -13.04
CA SER A 118 -3.25 -12.24 -13.30
C SER A 118 -4.45 -11.28 -13.32
N PRO A 119 -4.68 -10.60 -14.45
CA PRO A 119 -5.79 -9.66 -14.57
C PRO A 119 -7.13 -10.40 -14.55
N MET A 120 -8.11 -9.83 -13.87
CA MET A 120 -9.48 -10.32 -13.81
C MET A 120 -10.43 -9.21 -14.20
N VAL A 121 -11.46 -9.54 -14.97
CA VAL A 121 -12.53 -8.61 -15.31
C VAL A 121 -13.75 -8.98 -14.49
N LEU A 122 -14.24 -8.03 -13.71
CA LEU A 122 -15.48 -8.19 -12.93
C LEU A 122 -16.67 -7.82 -13.81
N ASP A 123 -17.57 -8.77 -13.94
CA ASP A 123 -18.84 -8.57 -14.62
C ASP A 123 -20.00 -9.15 -13.79
N ALA A 124 -21.22 -9.05 -14.29
CA ALA A 124 -22.41 -9.57 -13.60
C ALA A 124 -22.39 -11.08 -13.34
N LYS A 125 -21.52 -11.84 -14.05
CA LYS A 125 -21.39 -13.31 -13.94
C LYS A 125 -20.24 -13.71 -13.02
N HIS A 126 -19.26 -12.83 -12.82
CA HIS A 126 -18.09 -13.10 -11.99
C HIS A 126 -18.21 -12.26 -10.72
N PRO A 127 -18.64 -12.88 -9.60
CA PRO A 127 -18.85 -12.17 -8.36
C PRO A 127 -17.54 -11.64 -7.79
N MET A 128 -17.68 -10.69 -6.87
CA MET A 128 -16.60 -9.98 -6.21
C MET A 128 -15.49 -10.91 -5.73
N ILE A 129 -14.26 -10.55 -6.07
CA ILE A 129 -13.05 -11.27 -5.68
C ILE A 129 -12.87 -11.18 -4.17
N ARG A 130 -12.43 -12.26 -3.56
CA ARG A 130 -11.94 -12.25 -2.18
C ARG A 130 -10.52 -11.69 -2.18
N PHE A 131 -10.35 -10.48 -1.68
CA PHE A 131 -9.05 -9.86 -1.51
C PHE A 131 -8.25 -10.56 -0.41
N GLU A 132 -7.02 -10.90 -0.69
CA GLU A 132 -6.09 -11.45 0.29
C GLU A 132 -5.52 -10.34 1.18
N ASN A 133 -5.32 -10.66 2.46
CA ASN A 133 -4.73 -9.72 3.39
C ASN A 133 -3.26 -9.41 3.03
N LYS A 134 -2.84 -8.16 3.25
CA LYS A 134 -1.50 -7.66 2.93
C LYS A 134 -1.12 -7.66 1.44
N HIS A 135 -2.07 -7.87 0.54
CA HIS A 135 -1.86 -7.71 -0.90
C HIS A 135 -2.36 -6.35 -1.37
N LEU A 136 -1.63 -5.77 -2.31
CA LEU A 136 -2.07 -4.58 -3.04
C LEU A 136 -2.82 -5.02 -4.29
N TYR A 137 -3.95 -4.39 -4.53
CA TYR A 137 -4.75 -4.60 -5.73
C TYR A 137 -4.91 -3.27 -6.47
N MET A 138 -4.79 -3.33 -7.78
CA MET A 138 -5.07 -2.20 -8.67
C MET A 138 -6.39 -2.46 -9.38
N MET A 139 -7.20 -1.40 -9.47
CA MET A 139 -8.47 -1.43 -10.17
C MET A 139 -8.38 -0.52 -11.39
N PHE A 140 -8.94 -0.98 -12.51
CA PHE A 140 -8.93 -0.31 -13.80
C PHE A 140 -10.36 -0.18 -14.32
N GLU A 141 -10.74 1.00 -14.72
CA GLU A 141 -11.94 1.19 -15.51
C GLU A 141 -11.65 0.74 -16.93
N LEU A 142 -12.41 -0.22 -17.40
CA LEU A 142 -12.30 -0.81 -18.74
C LEU A 142 -13.56 -0.53 -19.52
N GLU A 143 -13.40 -0.28 -20.82
CA GLU A 143 -14.52 -0.17 -21.76
C GLU A 143 -14.38 -1.20 -22.87
N ARG A 144 -15.44 -1.95 -23.12
CA ARG A 144 -15.53 -2.85 -24.26
C ARG A 144 -16.91 -2.78 -24.87
N GLU A 145 -16.99 -2.42 -26.17
CA GLU A 145 -18.25 -2.34 -26.92
C GLU A 145 -19.31 -1.43 -26.26
N GLY A 146 -18.86 -0.30 -25.69
CA GLY A 146 -19.71 0.66 -24.98
C GLY A 146 -20.21 0.18 -23.61
N ARG A 147 -19.63 -0.90 -23.06
CA ARG A 147 -19.93 -1.38 -21.71
C ARG A 147 -18.74 -1.10 -20.79
N GLU A 148 -19.04 -0.44 -19.69
CA GLU A 148 -18.08 -0.25 -18.61
C GLU A 148 -17.91 -1.53 -17.80
N MET A 149 -16.68 -1.89 -17.51
CA MET A 149 -16.30 -3.04 -16.72
C MET A 149 -15.20 -2.66 -15.74
N LEU A 150 -15.02 -3.44 -14.70
CA LEU A 150 -13.95 -3.23 -13.73
C LEU A 150 -12.89 -4.31 -13.89
N GLY A 151 -11.69 -3.91 -14.27
CA GLY A 151 -10.51 -4.75 -14.23
C GLY A 151 -9.87 -4.72 -12.85
N VAL A 152 -9.45 -5.88 -12.34
CA VAL A 152 -8.75 -5.98 -11.05
C VAL A 152 -7.53 -6.87 -11.24
N MET A 153 -6.40 -6.46 -10.70
CA MET A 153 -5.20 -7.29 -10.62
C MET A 153 -4.45 -7.06 -9.32
N ALA A 154 -3.87 -8.12 -8.77
CA ALA A 154 -2.95 -8.02 -7.65
C ALA A 154 -1.58 -7.51 -8.13
N VAL A 155 -0.93 -6.65 -7.36
CA VAL A 155 0.50 -6.38 -7.52
C VAL A 155 1.24 -7.62 -7.05
N PRO A 156 2.04 -8.29 -7.92
CA PRO A 156 2.60 -9.58 -7.58
C PRO A 156 3.56 -9.49 -6.39
N PRO A 157 3.37 -10.25 -5.32
CA PRO A 157 4.29 -10.23 -4.17
C PRO A 157 5.67 -10.81 -4.50
N SER A 158 5.77 -11.59 -5.59
CA SER A 158 7.02 -12.13 -6.12
C SER A 158 7.82 -11.14 -6.97
N ALA A 159 7.20 -10.04 -7.41
CA ALA A 159 7.92 -9.00 -8.13
C ALA A 159 8.76 -8.16 -7.16
N GLU A 160 9.93 -7.69 -7.62
CA GLU A 160 10.72 -6.74 -6.86
C GLU A 160 9.92 -5.46 -6.65
N ARG A 161 9.66 -5.12 -5.37
CA ARG A 161 8.79 -3.98 -5.02
C ARG A 161 9.35 -2.63 -5.40
N ILE A 162 10.67 -2.49 -5.46
CA ILE A 162 11.35 -1.23 -5.70
C ILE A 162 12.27 -1.39 -6.91
N PHE A 163 11.87 -0.84 -8.03
CA PHE A 163 12.73 -0.78 -9.21
C PHE A 163 13.69 0.40 -9.15
N ARG A 164 15.00 0.11 -9.25
CA ARG A 164 16.05 1.12 -9.31
C ARG A 164 16.37 1.48 -10.77
N ILE A 165 16.10 2.73 -11.14
CA ILE A 165 16.44 3.23 -12.45
C ILE A 165 17.93 3.55 -12.49
N GLU A 166 18.69 2.79 -13.26
CA GLU A 166 20.13 3.01 -13.43
C GLU A 166 20.43 4.20 -14.34
N GLY A 167 21.54 4.88 -14.04
CA GLY A 167 22.10 5.98 -14.81
C GLY A 167 21.75 7.35 -14.25
N GLY A 168 22.73 7.97 -13.60
CA GLY A 168 22.64 9.31 -13.02
C GLY A 168 23.39 9.43 -11.70
N LYS A 169 23.52 10.66 -11.22
CA LYS A 169 24.19 10.96 -9.93
C LYS A 169 23.30 10.62 -8.72
N LYS A 170 21.98 10.53 -8.92
CA LYS A 170 21.00 10.24 -7.88
C LYS A 170 20.45 8.83 -8.04
N ILE A 171 20.13 8.19 -6.92
CA ILE A 171 19.41 6.93 -6.89
C ILE A 171 17.92 7.24 -7.13
N ASN A 172 17.41 6.83 -8.28
CA ASN A 172 16.00 6.99 -8.61
C ASN A 172 15.30 5.64 -8.45
N LEU A 173 14.24 5.63 -7.67
CA LEU A 173 13.45 4.46 -7.32
C LEU A 173 12.02 4.66 -7.79
N VAL A 174 11.38 3.60 -8.29
CA VAL A 174 9.95 3.56 -8.63
C VAL A 174 9.36 2.32 -7.96
N LEU A 175 8.16 2.44 -7.43
CA LEU A 175 7.47 1.33 -6.80
C LEU A 175 6.76 0.47 -7.84
N SER A 176 6.71 -0.85 -7.64
CA SER A 176 6.03 -1.78 -8.57
C SER A 176 4.55 -1.46 -8.72
N GLU A 177 3.88 -1.03 -7.64
CA GLU A 177 2.49 -0.58 -7.70
C GLU A 177 2.29 0.62 -8.62
N ASP A 178 3.24 1.56 -8.64
CA ASP A 178 3.20 2.71 -9.55
C ASP A 178 3.40 2.26 -11.01
N LEU A 179 4.25 1.25 -11.25
CA LEU A 179 4.44 0.66 -12.58
C LEU A 179 3.20 -0.10 -13.05
N VAL A 180 2.56 -0.86 -12.16
CA VAL A 180 1.30 -1.55 -12.48
C VAL A 180 0.19 -0.53 -12.76
N SER A 181 0.11 0.56 -12.00
CA SER A 181 -0.86 1.64 -12.26
C SER A 181 -0.67 2.27 -13.64
N GLU A 182 0.58 2.51 -14.05
CA GLU A 182 0.93 3.22 -15.28
C GLU A 182 0.82 2.34 -16.52
N PHE A 183 1.29 1.09 -16.42
CA PHE A 183 1.43 0.17 -17.55
C PHE A 183 0.46 -1.03 -17.51
N GLY A 184 -0.38 -1.12 -16.48
CA GLY A 184 -1.30 -2.26 -16.31
C GLY A 184 -2.30 -2.44 -17.46
N HIS A 185 -2.52 -1.40 -18.27
CA HIS A 185 -3.34 -1.50 -19.49
C HIS A 185 -2.81 -2.52 -20.51
N TYR A 186 -1.52 -2.87 -20.46
CA TYR A 186 -0.97 -3.96 -21.30
C TYR A 186 -1.49 -5.36 -20.93
N ALA A 187 -2.10 -5.51 -19.76
CA ALA A 187 -2.60 -6.79 -19.28
C ALA A 187 -4.07 -7.06 -19.66
N PHE A 188 -4.79 -6.06 -20.17
CA PHE A 188 -6.18 -6.14 -20.61
C PHE A 188 -6.26 -5.90 -22.12
#